data_21e996b8213ff3d4998cfc52260c1915
#
_entry.id   21e996b8213ff3d4998cfc52260c1915
#
_cell.length_a   1.000
_cell.length_b   1.000
_cell.length_c   1.000
_cell.angle_alpha   90.00
_cell.angle_beta   90.00
_cell.angle_gamma   90.00
#
_symmetry.space_group_name_H-M   'P 1'
#
loop_
_entity.id
_entity.type
_entity.pdbx_description
1 polymer ?
#
loop_
_entity_poly.entity_id
_entity_poly.type
_entity_poly.pdbx_seq_one_letter_code
_entity_poly.pdbx_strand_id
1 'polypeptide(L)'
;VIELSRYAFEALRKDKEFILSRGRSAAGAPQVLVLSPVAEHPAPQILKRLDHEFSLRDALDPAWAARPIGTVRHGGRIVLVLEDPGGVPLDQGLAQPLDLASWLRRAIGLSAAIGQLHRRGLIHKDLKPAHVLVNAGTGRCWLMGFGIASRLARQRQAPEPPEVIAGTLAYMAPEQTGRMNRSIDSRSDLYSLGVTLYELLTGHLPFAAGEPLEWVHCHIARQPVPPAERVAGIPEPVSAIVMKLLAKTAEDRYQTAAGVEADLRRCLDAGEARRRIDAFPLGERDRSDRLLIPEKLYGRAREIDTLLAVFDRVVANGTPELVLVSGYSGIGKSSVVDELHKVLGKYSVDASVEKAA
;
A
#
# COMPACT_ATOMS: atom_id res chain seq x y z
N VAL A 1 -17.03 -11.76 27.79
CA VAL A 1 -16.77 -12.83 26.80
C VAL A 1 -17.78 -12.67 25.68
N ILE A 2 -17.31 -12.61 24.43
CA ILE A 2 -18.20 -12.45 23.26
C ILE A 2 -18.73 -13.84 22.90
N GLU A 3 -20.05 -14.06 23.05
CA GLU A 3 -20.70 -15.32 22.68
C GLU A 3 -21.19 -15.26 21.22
N LEU A 4 -20.35 -15.70 20.28
CA LEU A 4 -20.67 -15.68 18.85
C LEU A 4 -21.84 -16.62 18.47
N SER A 5 -22.20 -17.58 19.31
CA SER A 5 -23.36 -18.47 19.11
C SER A 5 -24.71 -17.72 19.01
N ARG A 6 -24.77 -16.48 19.52
CA ARG A 6 -25.98 -15.64 19.46
C ARG A 6 -26.09 -14.77 18.22
N TYR A 7 -25.13 -14.89 17.29
CA TYR A 7 -25.07 -14.07 16.08
C TYR A 7 -25.40 -14.90 14.84
N ALA A 8 -26.20 -14.35 13.96
CA ALA A 8 -26.34 -14.83 12.59
C ALA A 8 -25.24 -14.16 11.73
N PHE A 9 -24.55 -14.95 10.93
CA PHE A 9 -23.42 -14.48 10.14
C PHE A 9 -23.75 -14.41 8.66
N GLU A 10 -23.39 -13.29 8.06
CA GLU A 10 -23.42 -13.04 6.63
C GLU A 10 -21.97 -12.89 6.14
N ALA A 11 -21.54 -13.71 5.20
CA ALA A 11 -20.20 -13.59 4.61
C ALA A 11 -20.14 -12.33 3.72
N LEU A 12 -19.29 -11.38 4.09
CA LEU A 12 -19.04 -10.18 3.29
C LEU A 12 -18.00 -10.43 2.22
N ARG A 13 -16.97 -11.24 2.53
CA ARG A 13 -15.85 -11.50 1.63
C ARG A 13 -15.16 -12.80 1.99
N LYS A 14 -14.62 -13.49 0.98
CA LYS A 14 -13.76 -14.66 1.14
C LYS A 14 -12.57 -14.55 0.19
N ASP A 15 -11.36 -14.70 0.70
CA ASP A 15 -10.14 -14.86 -0.09
C ASP A 15 -9.48 -16.23 0.15
N LYS A 16 -8.22 -16.38 -0.22
CA LYS A 16 -7.48 -17.63 -0.05
C LYS A 16 -7.20 -17.98 1.42
N GLU A 17 -7.06 -16.98 2.28
CA GLU A 17 -6.63 -17.14 3.67
C GLU A 17 -7.75 -16.89 4.67
N PHE A 18 -8.63 -15.92 4.42
CA PHE A 18 -9.63 -15.45 5.37
C PHE A 18 -11.04 -15.33 4.79
N ILE A 19 -12.01 -15.46 5.68
CA ILE A 19 -13.42 -15.12 5.46
C ILE A 19 -13.73 -13.97 6.42
N LEU A 20 -14.21 -12.85 5.88
CA LEU A 20 -14.79 -11.76 6.65
C LEU A 20 -16.31 -11.93 6.66
N SER A 21 -16.88 -12.02 7.86
CA SER A 21 -18.33 -12.14 8.04
C SER A 21 -18.85 -11.04 8.97
N ARG A 22 -20.07 -10.57 8.71
CA ARG A 22 -20.80 -9.67 9.61
C ARG A 22 -21.75 -10.46 10.48
N GLY A 23 -21.62 -10.32 11.79
CA GLY A 23 -22.50 -10.93 12.77
C GLY A 23 -23.58 -9.94 13.20
N ARG A 24 -24.84 -10.38 13.10
CA ARG A 24 -26.02 -9.65 13.60
C ARG A 24 -26.67 -10.44 14.73
N SER A 25 -26.88 -9.80 15.87
CA SER A 25 -27.54 -10.42 17.02
C SER A 25 -29.04 -10.15 16.99
N ALA A 26 -29.86 -11.19 17.16
CA ALA A 26 -31.31 -11.05 17.34
C ALA A 26 -31.68 -10.40 18.68
N ALA A 27 -30.78 -10.44 19.68
CA ALA A 27 -30.99 -9.87 21.02
C ALA A 27 -30.59 -8.40 21.17
N GLY A 28 -30.35 -7.68 20.06
CA GLY A 28 -30.01 -6.25 20.07
C GLY A 28 -28.58 -5.93 20.50
N ALA A 29 -27.68 -6.91 20.62
CA ALA A 29 -26.26 -6.66 20.84
C ALA A 29 -25.63 -5.97 19.61
N PRO A 30 -24.55 -5.18 19.79
CA PRO A 30 -23.87 -4.49 18.68
C PRO A 30 -23.46 -5.49 17.59
N GLN A 31 -23.51 -5.05 16.34
CA GLN A 31 -22.99 -5.83 15.22
C GLN A 31 -21.48 -5.98 15.36
N VAL A 32 -20.96 -7.11 14.89
CA VAL A 32 -19.53 -7.40 14.89
C VAL A 32 -19.07 -7.88 13.54
N LEU A 33 -17.80 -7.65 13.24
CA LEU A 33 -17.13 -8.33 12.15
C LEU A 33 -16.31 -9.49 12.69
N VAL A 34 -16.28 -10.58 11.96
CA VAL A 34 -15.51 -11.78 12.33
C VAL A 34 -14.59 -12.14 11.17
N LEU A 35 -13.30 -12.12 11.44
CA LEU A 35 -12.27 -12.56 10.51
C LEU A 35 -11.86 -14.00 10.88
N SER A 36 -12.22 -14.94 10.03
CA SER A 36 -12.00 -16.38 10.23
C SER A 36 -11.00 -16.91 9.22
N PRO A 37 -10.01 -17.73 9.61
CA PRO A 37 -9.21 -18.47 8.64
C PRO A 37 -10.09 -19.41 7.79
N VAL A 38 -9.77 -19.55 6.49
CA VAL A 38 -10.46 -20.49 5.60
C VAL A 38 -10.16 -21.92 5.99
N ALA A 39 -8.88 -22.22 6.27
CA ALA A 39 -8.44 -23.55 6.67
C ALA A 39 -8.90 -23.88 8.12
N GLU A 40 -9.26 -25.14 8.37
CA GLU A 40 -9.55 -25.60 9.72
C GLU A 40 -8.29 -25.63 10.59
N HIS A 41 -7.17 -25.97 9.99
CA HIS A 41 -5.84 -25.97 10.60
C HIS A 41 -4.96 -24.97 9.85
N PRO A 42 -5.07 -23.67 10.18
CA PRO A 42 -4.32 -22.63 9.48
C PRO A 42 -2.83 -22.70 9.82
N ALA A 43 -1.99 -22.31 8.86
CA ALA A 43 -0.56 -22.20 9.08
C ALA A 43 -0.26 -21.24 10.26
N PRO A 44 0.81 -21.47 11.04
CA PRO A 44 1.15 -20.63 12.19
C PRO A 44 1.26 -19.14 11.88
N GLN A 45 1.68 -18.80 10.67
CA GLN A 45 1.77 -17.41 10.22
C GLN A 45 0.41 -16.70 10.17
N ILE A 46 -0.65 -17.42 9.78
CA ILE A 46 -2.02 -16.89 9.74
C ILE A 46 -2.51 -16.56 11.16
N LEU A 47 -2.26 -17.46 12.13
CA LEU A 47 -2.61 -17.21 13.52
C LEU A 47 -1.80 -16.03 14.11
N LYS A 48 -0.50 -15.97 13.82
CA LYS A 48 0.35 -14.82 14.23
C LYS A 48 -0.17 -13.48 13.69
N ARG A 49 -0.72 -13.45 12.47
CA ARG A 49 -1.33 -12.22 11.90
C ARG A 49 -2.58 -11.81 12.68
N LEU A 50 -3.45 -12.74 13.08
CA LEU A 50 -4.62 -12.44 13.92
C LEU A 50 -4.20 -11.92 15.30
N ASP A 51 -3.23 -12.58 15.94
CA ASP A 51 -2.70 -12.17 17.24
C ASP A 51 -2.03 -10.80 17.16
N HIS A 52 -1.27 -10.54 16.07
CA HIS A 52 -0.63 -9.26 15.85
C HIS A 52 -1.67 -8.14 15.68
N GLU A 53 -2.70 -8.35 14.85
CA GLU A 53 -3.78 -7.38 14.67
C GLU A 53 -4.51 -7.10 16.00
N PHE A 54 -4.79 -8.13 16.78
CA PHE A 54 -5.38 -7.96 18.12
C PHE A 54 -4.47 -7.17 19.06
N SER A 55 -3.14 -7.35 18.99
CA SER A 55 -2.19 -6.60 19.82
C SER A 55 -2.20 -5.11 19.58
N LEU A 56 -2.66 -4.66 18.42
CA LEU A 56 -2.74 -3.24 18.04
C LEU A 56 -4.04 -2.55 18.48
N ARG A 57 -5.00 -3.26 19.11
CA ARG A 57 -6.34 -2.76 19.46
C ARG A 57 -6.35 -1.41 20.18
N ASP A 58 -5.37 -1.18 21.07
CA ASP A 58 -5.31 0.07 21.86
C ASP A 58 -4.76 1.27 21.06
N ALA A 59 -4.14 1.00 19.89
CA ALA A 59 -3.66 2.02 18.97
C ALA A 59 -4.68 2.35 17.87
N LEU A 60 -5.69 1.49 17.68
CA LEU A 60 -6.74 1.64 16.68
C LEU A 60 -7.96 2.33 17.29
N ASP A 61 -8.63 3.18 16.50
CA ASP A 61 -9.76 3.97 16.92
C ASP A 61 -10.98 3.68 16.00
N PRO A 62 -12.16 3.38 16.56
CA PRO A 62 -13.38 3.09 15.79
C PRO A 62 -13.80 4.20 14.82
N ALA A 63 -13.26 5.40 15.00
CA ALA A 63 -13.52 6.51 14.09
C ALA A 63 -12.99 6.29 12.68
N TRP A 64 -11.93 5.47 12.52
CA TRP A 64 -11.25 5.23 11.23
C TRP A 64 -10.76 3.79 11.02
N ALA A 65 -10.97 2.87 11.97
CA ALA A 65 -10.60 1.47 11.84
C ALA A 65 -11.68 0.54 12.40
N ALA A 66 -11.81 -0.67 11.86
CA ALA A 66 -12.53 -1.75 12.48
C ALA A 66 -11.65 -2.31 13.62
N ARG A 67 -11.89 -1.84 14.84
CA ARG A 67 -11.04 -2.12 16.00
C ARG A 67 -11.23 -3.55 16.50
N PRO A 68 -10.15 -4.32 16.74
CA PRO A 68 -10.23 -5.64 17.37
C PRO A 68 -10.78 -5.56 18.80
N ILE A 69 -11.71 -6.44 19.13
CA ILE A 69 -12.31 -6.55 20.47
C ILE A 69 -12.01 -7.87 21.15
N GLY A 70 -11.60 -8.90 20.40
CA GLY A 70 -11.20 -10.18 21.00
C GLY A 70 -10.85 -11.24 19.99
N THR A 71 -10.14 -12.26 20.46
CA THR A 71 -9.96 -13.52 19.76
C THR A 71 -10.75 -14.60 20.48
N VAL A 72 -11.54 -15.39 19.76
CA VAL A 72 -12.39 -16.45 20.32
C VAL A 72 -12.34 -17.70 19.46
N ARG A 73 -12.75 -18.84 20.02
CA ARG A 73 -13.00 -20.06 19.25
C ARG A 73 -14.44 -20.06 18.74
N HIS A 74 -14.60 -20.18 17.42
CA HIS A 74 -15.90 -20.32 16.77
C HIS A 74 -15.81 -21.31 15.62
N GLY A 75 -16.75 -22.30 15.57
CA GLY A 75 -16.71 -23.33 14.55
C GLY A 75 -15.38 -24.12 14.50
N GLY A 76 -14.77 -24.38 15.65
CA GLY A 76 -13.48 -25.10 15.77
C GLY A 76 -12.24 -24.27 15.45
N ARG A 77 -12.38 -23.02 14.95
CA ARG A 77 -11.28 -22.13 14.53
C ARG A 77 -11.06 -20.99 15.52
N ILE A 78 -9.83 -20.50 15.58
CA ILE A 78 -9.54 -19.21 16.25
C ILE A 78 -9.91 -18.11 15.26
N VAL A 79 -10.77 -17.20 15.69
CA VAL A 79 -11.26 -16.07 14.88
C VAL A 79 -11.00 -14.76 15.60
N LEU A 80 -10.75 -13.70 14.85
CA LEU A 80 -10.62 -12.33 15.34
C LEU A 80 -11.99 -11.65 15.23
N VAL A 81 -12.46 -11.06 16.31
CA VAL A 81 -13.69 -10.29 16.36
C VAL A 81 -13.35 -8.83 16.40
N LEU A 82 -13.98 -8.04 15.50
CA LEU A 82 -13.77 -6.62 15.35
C LEU A 82 -15.10 -5.88 15.61
N GLU A 83 -15.01 -4.63 16.03
CA GLU A 83 -16.15 -3.70 16.00
C GLU A 83 -16.61 -3.52 14.56
N ASP A 84 -17.92 -3.54 14.32
CA ASP A 84 -18.47 -3.25 13.01
C ASP A 84 -18.82 -1.75 12.90
N PRO A 85 -18.04 -0.95 12.17
CA PRO A 85 -18.35 0.47 11.96
C PRO A 85 -19.47 0.67 10.93
N GLY A 86 -19.99 -0.40 10.35
CA GLY A 86 -20.88 -0.37 9.21
C GLY A 86 -20.13 -0.27 7.87
N GLY A 87 -20.87 0.04 6.80
CA GLY A 87 -20.30 0.09 5.46
C GLY A 87 -20.15 -1.30 4.81
N VAL A 88 -19.58 -1.32 3.63
CA VAL A 88 -19.31 -2.54 2.84
C VAL A 88 -17.83 -2.58 2.44
N PRO A 89 -17.26 -3.78 2.20
CA PRO A 89 -15.91 -3.87 1.64
C PRO A 89 -15.78 -3.09 0.34
N LEU A 90 -14.70 -2.33 0.22
CA LEU A 90 -14.48 -1.43 -0.91
C LEU A 90 -14.29 -2.20 -2.24
N ASP A 91 -13.78 -3.42 -2.18
CA ASP A 91 -13.63 -4.33 -3.34
C ASP A 91 -14.96 -4.79 -3.94
N GLN A 92 -16.06 -4.79 -3.18
CA GLN A 92 -17.40 -5.11 -3.73
C GLN A 92 -17.91 -4.05 -4.71
N GLY A 93 -17.41 -2.83 -4.64
CA GLY A 93 -17.78 -1.73 -5.53
C GLY A 93 -16.97 -1.64 -6.82
N LEU A 94 -15.97 -2.51 -7.02
CA LEU A 94 -15.07 -2.46 -8.19
C LEU A 94 -15.75 -2.92 -9.50
N ALA A 95 -16.87 -3.65 -9.41
CA ALA A 95 -17.56 -4.21 -10.57
C ALA A 95 -18.30 -3.14 -11.43
N GLN A 96 -18.49 -1.94 -10.93
CA GLN A 96 -19.14 -0.84 -11.65
C GLN A 96 -18.31 0.43 -11.57
N PRO A 97 -18.09 1.14 -12.69
CA PRO A 97 -17.43 2.43 -12.67
C PRO A 97 -18.16 3.41 -11.74
N LEU A 98 -17.42 4.04 -10.85
CA LEU A 98 -17.94 5.09 -9.99
C LEU A 98 -18.00 6.40 -10.77
N ASP A 99 -19.03 7.21 -10.51
CA ASP A 99 -18.98 8.60 -10.91
C ASP A 99 -17.84 9.33 -10.18
N LEU A 100 -17.29 10.36 -10.80
CA LEU A 100 -16.11 11.06 -10.30
C LEU A 100 -16.30 11.63 -8.88
N ALA A 101 -17.48 12.17 -8.57
CA ALA A 101 -17.75 12.74 -7.26
C ALA A 101 -17.78 11.67 -6.17
N SER A 102 -18.41 10.52 -6.44
CA SER A 102 -18.42 9.36 -5.55
C SER A 102 -17.03 8.77 -5.36
N TRP A 103 -16.22 8.71 -6.42
CA TRP A 103 -14.82 8.31 -6.34
C TRP A 103 -14.01 9.28 -5.47
N LEU A 104 -14.13 10.60 -5.69
CA LEU A 104 -13.42 11.63 -4.91
C LEU A 104 -13.78 11.55 -3.43
N ARG A 105 -15.06 11.40 -3.08
CA ARG A 105 -15.48 11.25 -1.67
C ARG A 105 -14.84 10.04 -1.01
N ARG A 106 -14.77 8.89 -1.70
CA ARG A 106 -14.12 7.67 -1.18
C ARG A 106 -12.60 7.86 -1.06
N ALA A 107 -11.96 8.47 -2.05
CA ALA A 107 -10.53 8.76 -2.04
C ALA A 107 -10.16 9.71 -0.87
N ILE A 108 -10.96 10.74 -0.61
CA ILE A 108 -10.84 11.64 0.54
C ILE A 108 -11.00 10.86 1.85
N GLY A 109 -12.06 10.06 1.97
CA GLY A 109 -12.31 9.27 3.18
C GLY A 109 -11.20 8.27 3.50
N LEU A 110 -10.65 7.62 2.46
CA LEU A 110 -9.55 6.69 2.61
C LEU A 110 -8.24 7.42 2.99
N SER A 111 -7.94 8.54 2.34
CA SER A 111 -6.78 9.37 2.68
C SER A 111 -6.85 9.88 4.12
N ALA A 112 -8.03 10.30 4.57
CA ALA A 112 -8.27 10.73 5.95
C ALA A 112 -8.03 9.60 6.95
N ALA A 113 -8.53 8.38 6.70
CA ALA A 113 -8.33 7.21 7.55
C ALA A 113 -6.84 6.83 7.66
N ILE A 114 -6.11 6.81 6.53
CA ILE A 114 -4.65 6.58 6.50
C ILE A 114 -3.91 7.68 7.28
N GLY A 115 -4.34 8.94 7.15
CA GLY A 115 -3.77 10.04 7.91
C GLY A 115 -3.90 9.85 9.42
N GLN A 116 -5.02 9.30 9.90
CA GLN A 116 -5.21 8.96 11.32
C GLN A 116 -4.27 7.83 11.76
N LEU A 117 -4.14 6.78 10.94
CA LEU A 117 -3.21 5.67 11.19
C LEU A 117 -1.77 6.19 11.34
N HIS A 118 -1.31 7.02 10.40
CA HIS A 118 0.04 7.57 10.39
C HIS A 118 0.30 8.49 11.59
N ARG A 119 -0.71 9.28 12.04
CA ARG A 119 -0.59 10.08 13.27
C ARG A 119 -0.40 9.22 14.53
N ARG A 120 -0.95 8.01 14.57
CA ARG A 120 -0.73 7.02 15.64
C ARG A 120 0.64 6.31 15.54
N GLY A 121 1.46 6.68 14.55
CA GLY A 121 2.78 6.09 14.34
C GLY A 121 2.74 4.66 13.78
N LEU A 122 1.69 4.29 13.07
CA LEU A 122 1.52 2.99 12.44
C LEU A 122 1.67 3.09 10.93
N ILE A 123 2.19 2.02 10.32
CA ILE A 123 2.22 1.77 8.87
C ILE A 123 1.45 0.49 8.63
N HIS A 124 0.51 0.50 7.66
CA HIS A 124 -0.38 -0.63 7.36
C HIS A 124 0.33 -1.79 6.67
N LYS A 125 1.10 -1.47 5.62
CA LYS A 125 1.87 -2.37 4.76
C LYS A 125 1.08 -3.31 3.84
N ASP A 126 -0.22 -3.49 4.04
CA ASP A 126 -1.08 -4.32 3.16
C ASP A 126 -2.39 -3.58 2.83
N LEU A 127 -2.26 -2.29 2.47
CA LEU A 127 -3.41 -1.49 2.07
C LEU A 127 -3.90 -1.93 0.68
N LYS A 128 -5.19 -2.25 0.58
CA LYS A 128 -5.88 -2.68 -0.65
C LYS A 128 -7.38 -2.52 -0.47
N PRO A 129 -8.21 -2.53 -1.54
CA PRO A 129 -9.67 -2.40 -1.43
C PRO A 129 -10.31 -3.38 -0.45
N ALA A 130 -9.80 -4.59 -0.40
CA ALA A 130 -10.25 -5.65 0.49
C ALA A 130 -10.03 -5.38 1.99
N HIS A 131 -9.16 -4.46 2.35
CA HIS A 131 -8.86 -4.05 3.73
C HIS A 131 -9.48 -2.70 4.10
N VAL A 132 -10.50 -2.29 3.36
CA VAL A 132 -11.22 -1.03 3.58
C VAL A 132 -12.72 -1.30 3.60
N LEU A 133 -13.41 -0.80 4.63
CA LEU A 133 -14.86 -0.67 4.64
C LEU A 133 -15.22 0.76 4.25
N VAL A 134 -16.28 0.92 3.46
CA VAL A 134 -16.74 2.22 2.99
C VAL A 134 -18.25 2.39 3.21
N ASN A 135 -18.64 3.55 3.69
CA ASN A 135 -20.02 4.00 3.60
C ASN A 135 -20.23 4.63 2.22
N ALA A 136 -21.04 3.98 1.39
CA ALA A 136 -21.24 4.38 0.00
C ALA A 136 -21.84 5.79 -0.15
N GLY A 137 -22.67 6.23 0.79
CA GLY A 137 -23.34 7.54 0.75
C GLY A 137 -22.42 8.70 1.13
N THR A 138 -21.57 8.51 2.14
CA THR A 138 -20.71 9.58 2.69
C THR A 138 -19.27 9.52 2.19
N GLY A 139 -18.83 8.38 1.66
CA GLY A 139 -17.43 8.12 1.33
C GLY A 139 -16.53 7.88 2.55
N ARG A 140 -17.07 7.85 3.77
CA ARG A 140 -16.30 7.57 4.97
C ARG A 140 -15.72 6.16 4.90
N CYS A 141 -14.44 6.02 5.24
CA CYS A 141 -13.71 4.77 5.19
C CYS A 141 -13.19 4.35 6.57
N TRP A 142 -13.11 3.03 6.78
CA TRP A 142 -12.48 2.40 7.94
C TRP A 142 -11.50 1.35 7.47
N LEU A 143 -10.30 1.37 8.03
CA LEU A 143 -9.24 0.42 7.75
C LEU A 143 -9.41 -0.86 8.57
N MET A 144 -8.98 -1.99 8.01
CA MET A 144 -8.93 -3.30 8.63
C MET A 144 -7.74 -4.10 8.05
N GLY A 145 -7.45 -5.29 8.60
CA GLY A 145 -6.37 -6.13 8.07
C GLY A 145 -4.97 -5.68 8.51
N PHE A 146 -4.80 -5.35 9.78
CA PHE A 146 -3.53 -4.88 10.37
C PHE A 146 -2.56 -6.02 10.71
N GLY A 147 -2.76 -7.22 10.18
CA GLY A 147 -1.98 -8.42 10.53
C GLY A 147 -0.48 -8.34 10.26
N ILE A 148 -0.02 -7.37 9.45
CA ILE A 148 1.40 -7.09 9.18
C ILE A 148 1.80 -5.62 9.41
N ALA A 149 0.90 -4.83 10.00
CA ALA A 149 1.17 -3.43 10.30
C ALA A 149 2.36 -3.30 11.28
N SER A 150 3.07 -2.19 11.21
CA SER A 150 4.21 -1.94 12.10
C SER A 150 4.18 -0.54 12.68
N ARG A 151 4.81 -0.38 13.86
CA ARG A 151 5.09 0.94 14.43
C ARG A 151 6.26 1.57 13.67
N LEU A 152 6.21 2.87 13.53
CA LEU A 152 7.21 3.67 12.82
C LEU A 152 8.61 3.56 13.48
N ALA A 153 9.35 2.52 13.10
CA ALA A 153 10.79 2.60 13.01
C ALA A 153 11.10 2.34 11.55
N ARG A 154 11.98 3.13 10.93
CA ARG A 154 12.43 2.86 9.56
C ARG A 154 12.93 1.42 9.49
N GLN A 155 12.15 0.56 8.87
CA GLN A 155 12.50 -0.85 8.72
C GLN A 155 13.08 -1.04 7.32
N ARG A 156 14.33 -1.47 7.24
CA ARG A 156 14.89 -2.02 6.00
C ARG A 156 14.49 -3.48 5.92
N GLN A 157 13.85 -3.84 4.85
CA GLN A 157 13.55 -5.24 4.55
C GLN A 157 14.71 -5.82 3.74
N ALA A 158 15.24 -6.96 4.19
CA ALA A 158 16.18 -7.74 3.39
C ALA A 158 15.47 -8.31 2.16
N PRO A 159 16.18 -8.53 1.05
CA PRO A 159 15.61 -9.25 -0.09
C PRO A 159 15.17 -10.64 0.32
N GLU A 160 13.90 -10.95 0.08
CA GLU A 160 13.31 -12.27 0.29
C GLU A 160 12.78 -12.80 -1.04
N PRO A 161 12.65 -14.13 -1.22
CA PRO A 161 11.94 -14.68 -2.37
C PRO A 161 10.55 -14.07 -2.48
N PRO A 162 10.08 -13.66 -3.69
CA PRO A 162 8.80 -12.97 -3.85
C PRO A 162 7.60 -13.72 -3.28
N GLU A 163 7.67 -15.05 -3.21
CA GLU A 163 6.62 -15.93 -2.69
C GLU A 163 6.43 -15.83 -1.19
N VAL A 164 7.45 -15.38 -0.45
CA VAL A 164 7.41 -15.23 1.03
C VAL A 164 7.28 -13.79 1.48
N ILE A 165 7.27 -12.81 0.54
CA ILE A 165 7.09 -11.41 0.88
C ILE A 165 5.69 -11.21 1.48
N ALA A 166 5.63 -10.67 2.69
CA ALA A 166 4.36 -10.41 3.37
C ALA A 166 3.59 -9.25 2.72
N GLY A 167 2.30 -9.46 2.48
CA GLY A 167 1.40 -8.49 1.84
C GLY A 167 0.89 -8.96 0.48
N THR A 168 0.20 -8.08 -0.22
CA THR A 168 -0.42 -8.38 -1.52
C THR A 168 0.40 -7.77 -2.64
N LEU A 169 1.13 -8.59 -3.41
CA LEU A 169 2.08 -8.15 -4.44
C LEU A 169 1.52 -7.07 -5.37
N ALA A 170 0.26 -7.19 -5.80
CA ALA A 170 -0.37 -6.23 -6.72
C ALA A 170 -0.46 -4.78 -6.19
N TYR A 171 -0.43 -4.59 -4.87
CA TYR A 171 -0.57 -3.27 -4.21
C TYR A 171 0.70 -2.83 -3.48
N MET A 172 1.74 -3.63 -3.52
CA MET A 172 2.95 -3.46 -2.74
C MET A 172 3.76 -2.25 -3.21
N ALA A 173 4.31 -1.48 -2.27
CA ALA A 173 5.24 -0.41 -2.60
C ALA A 173 6.61 -0.98 -3.01
N PRO A 174 7.34 -0.29 -3.91
CA PRO A 174 8.65 -0.73 -4.38
C PRO A 174 9.63 -1.09 -3.26
N GLU A 175 9.69 -0.28 -2.20
CA GLU A 175 10.56 -0.48 -1.04
C GLU A 175 10.20 -1.70 -0.19
N GLN A 176 8.94 -2.16 -0.23
CA GLN A 176 8.50 -3.36 0.49
C GLN A 176 9.01 -4.65 -0.14
N THR A 177 9.48 -4.61 -1.37
CA THR A 177 10.03 -5.77 -2.07
C THR A 177 11.38 -6.23 -1.51
N GLY A 178 12.01 -5.42 -0.63
CA GLY A 178 13.35 -5.65 -0.11
C GLY A 178 14.47 -5.50 -1.16
N ARG A 179 14.12 -5.23 -2.43
CA ARG A 179 15.07 -5.11 -3.55
C ARG A 179 15.47 -3.66 -3.85
N MET A 180 15.01 -2.73 -3.04
CA MET A 180 15.46 -1.35 -3.05
C MET A 180 16.17 -1.04 -1.73
N ASN A 181 17.30 -0.32 -1.79
CA ASN A 181 17.97 0.16 -0.58
C ASN A 181 17.19 1.34 0.03
N ARG A 182 15.97 1.06 0.45
CA ARG A 182 15.04 2.03 1.01
C ARG A 182 14.32 1.44 2.22
N SER A 183 14.09 2.28 3.20
CA SER A 183 13.29 1.92 4.36
C SER A 183 11.81 1.98 4.04
N ILE A 184 11.04 1.05 4.62
CA ILE A 184 9.58 1.11 4.62
C ILE A 184 9.16 2.20 5.62
N ASP A 185 8.36 3.16 5.16
CA ASP A 185 7.77 4.20 6.01
C ASP A 185 6.31 4.49 5.60
N SER A 186 5.70 5.54 6.14
CA SER A 186 4.31 5.91 5.86
C SER A 186 4.01 6.14 4.38
N ARG A 187 5.02 6.48 3.57
CA ARG A 187 4.89 6.70 2.13
C ARG A 187 4.71 5.41 1.33
N SER A 188 5.02 4.25 1.95
CA SER A 188 4.68 2.94 1.37
C SER A 188 3.17 2.74 1.31
N ASP A 189 2.44 3.12 2.36
CA ASP A 189 0.98 3.09 2.35
C ASP A 189 0.40 4.08 1.33
N LEU A 190 1.06 5.23 1.09
CA LEU A 190 0.63 6.19 0.06
C LEU A 190 0.78 5.63 -1.36
N TYR A 191 1.80 4.81 -1.61
CA TYR A 191 1.90 4.09 -2.89
C TYR A 191 0.75 3.09 -3.04
N SER A 192 0.49 2.28 -2.02
CA SER A 192 -0.62 1.31 -2.02
C SER A 192 -1.99 1.99 -2.13
N LEU A 193 -2.14 3.19 -1.54
CA LEU A 193 -3.28 4.08 -1.78
C LEU A 193 -3.38 4.44 -3.27
N GLY A 194 -2.26 4.82 -3.90
CA GLY A 194 -2.21 5.14 -5.32
C GLY A 194 -2.67 3.97 -6.20
N VAL A 195 -2.24 2.74 -5.91
CA VAL A 195 -2.70 1.54 -6.62
C VAL A 195 -4.21 1.32 -6.41
N THR A 196 -4.68 1.44 -5.17
CA THR A 196 -6.10 1.32 -4.82
C THR A 196 -6.95 2.35 -5.55
N LEU A 197 -6.54 3.62 -5.55
CA LEU A 197 -7.26 4.70 -6.22
C LEU A 197 -7.23 4.57 -7.74
N TYR A 198 -6.13 4.08 -8.30
CA TYR A 198 -6.02 3.77 -9.73
C TYR A 198 -7.05 2.71 -10.13
N GLU A 199 -7.11 1.61 -9.38
CA GLU A 199 -8.05 0.51 -9.65
C GLU A 199 -9.50 0.96 -9.50
N LEU A 200 -9.84 1.71 -8.46
CA LEU A 200 -11.19 2.28 -8.26
C LEU A 200 -11.61 3.24 -9.37
N LEU A 201 -10.66 3.94 -9.99
CA LEU A 201 -10.91 4.95 -11.01
C LEU A 201 -11.02 4.34 -12.41
N THR A 202 -10.22 3.32 -12.70
CA THR A 202 -10.08 2.73 -14.03
C THR A 202 -10.73 1.35 -14.18
N GLY A 203 -11.10 0.71 -13.07
CA GLY A 203 -11.55 -0.69 -13.04
C GLY A 203 -10.42 -1.72 -13.24
N HIS A 204 -9.16 -1.27 -13.29
CA HIS A 204 -8.01 -2.14 -13.53
C HIS A 204 -6.84 -1.76 -12.62
N LEU A 205 -6.01 -2.74 -12.28
CA LEU A 205 -4.72 -2.47 -11.66
C LEU A 205 -3.79 -1.68 -12.60
N PRO A 206 -2.86 -0.86 -12.07
CA PRO A 206 -1.89 -0.12 -12.89
C PRO A 206 -0.95 -1.04 -13.68
N PHE A 207 -0.75 -2.27 -13.19
CA PHE A 207 0.07 -3.30 -13.81
C PHE A 207 -0.69 -4.62 -13.89
N ALA A 208 -0.30 -5.47 -14.83
CA ALA A 208 -0.70 -6.86 -14.92
C ALA A 208 0.55 -7.72 -14.96
N ALA A 209 0.61 -8.76 -14.15
CA ALA A 209 1.72 -9.70 -14.07
C ALA A 209 1.18 -11.11 -13.78
N GLY A 210 1.84 -12.13 -14.32
CA GLY A 210 1.51 -13.53 -14.08
C GLY A 210 2.29 -14.12 -12.91
N GLU A 211 3.55 -13.72 -12.76
CA GLU A 211 4.50 -14.30 -11.81
C GLU A 211 4.88 -13.31 -10.71
N PRO A 212 5.21 -13.80 -9.49
CA PRO A 212 5.58 -12.93 -8.37
C PRO A 212 6.75 -11.99 -8.67
N LEU A 213 7.77 -12.46 -9.39
CA LEU A 213 8.94 -11.65 -9.75
C LEU A 213 8.57 -10.54 -10.75
N GLU A 214 7.64 -10.79 -11.65
CA GLU A 214 7.14 -9.79 -12.60
C GLU A 214 6.41 -8.65 -11.87
N TRP A 215 5.62 -8.97 -10.83
CA TRP A 215 5.02 -7.95 -9.96
C TRP A 215 6.07 -7.06 -9.31
N VAL A 216 7.12 -7.65 -8.75
CA VAL A 216 8.25 -6.91 -8.17
C VAL A 216 8.86 -5.97 -9.20
N HIS A 217 9.14 -6.45 -10.41
CA HIS A 217 9.65 -5.63 -11.50
C HIS A 217 8.69 -4.48 -11.88
N CYS A 218 7.39 -4.75 -11.99
CA CYS A 218 6.39 -3.73 -12.30
C CYS A 218 6.42 -2.59 -11.26
N HIS A 219 6.49 -2.92 -9.97
CA HIS A 219 6.50 -1.91 -8.92
C HIS A 219 7.81 -1.12 -8.87
N ILE A 220 8.96 -1.74 -9.14
CA ILE A 220 10.27 -1.07 -9.08
C ILE A 220 10.52 -0.20 -10.33
N ALA A 221 10.22 -0.72 -11.53
CA ALA A 221 10.75 -0.13 -12.76
C ALA A 221 9.69 0.33 -13.76
N ARG A 222 8.55 -0.38 -13.89
CA ARG A 222 7.58 -0.09 -14.93
C ARG A 222 6.74 1.15 -14.59
N GLN A 223 6.60 2.07 -15.54
CA GLN A 223 5.69 3.21 -15.39
C GLN A 223 4.26 2.76 -15.71
N PRO A 224 3.26 3.10 -14.87
CA PRO A 224 1.86 2.84 -15.18
C PRO A 224 1.37 3.80 -16.26
N VAL A 225 0.38 3.35 -17.04
CA VAL A 225 -0.34 4.25 -17.95
C VAL A 225 -1.17 5.23 -17.12
N PRO A 226 -1.11 6.55 -17.38
CA PRO A 226 -1.92 7.51 -16.65
C PRO A 226 -3.42 7.18 -16.73
N PRO A 227 -4.19 7.34 -15.63
CA PRO A 227 -5.63 7.09 -15.64
C PRO A 227 -6.39 7.84 -16.75
N ALA A 228 -6.04 9.09 -17.03
CA ALA A 228 -6.69 9.91 -18.06
C ALA A 228 -6.45 9.39 -19.49
N GLU A 229 -5.33 8.69 -19.72
CA GLU A 229 -5.05 8.03 -21.00
C GLU A 229 -5.79 6.68 -21.13
N ARG A 230 -6.09 6.04 -19.97
CA ARG A 230 -6.73 4.72 -19.95
C ARG A 230 -8.25 4.80 -20.04
N VAL A 231 -8.85 5.80 -19.42
CA VAL A 231 -10.30 6.01 -19.36
C VAL A 231 -10.62 7.45 -19.72
N ALA A 232 -11.38 7.62 -20.81
CA ALA A 232 -11.82 8.93 -21.25
C ALA A 232 -12.71 9.60 -20.19
N GLY A 233 -12.54 10.93 -20.04
CA GLY A 233 -13.33 11.73 -19.12
C GLY A 233 -12.75 11.86 -17.71
N ILE A 234 -11.65 11.19 -17.39
CA ILE A 234 -10.93 11.42 -16.14
C ILE A 234 -10.19 12.76 -16.26
N PRO A 235 -10.42 13.73 -15.34
CA PRO A 235 -9.72 15.00 -15.36
C PRO A 235 -8.22 14.82 -15.12
N GLU A 236 -7.39 15.58 -15.87
CA GLU A 236 -5.93 15.52 -15.75
C GLU A 236 -5.41 15.73 -14.31
N PRO A 237 -5.92 16.69 -13.51
CA PRO A 237 -5.47 16.84 -12.12
C PRO A 237 -5.72 15.61 -11.25
N VAL A 238 -6.83 14.90 -11.47
CA VAL A 238 -7.14 13.64 -10.75
C VAL A 238 -6.18 12.54 -11.15
N SER A 239 -5.91 12.41 -12.45
CA SER A 239 -4.91 11.48 -12.98
C SER A 239 -3.52 11.78 -12.41
N ALA A 240 -3.12 13.05 -12.38
CA ALA A 240 -1.82 13.49 -11.87
C ALA A 240 -1.65 13.20 -10.35
N ILE A 241 -2.71 13.34 -9.54
CA ILE A 241 -2.68 12.95 -8.11
C ILE A 241 -2.35 11.45 -7.97
N VAL A 242 -3.04 10.60 -8.72
CA VAL A 242 -2.82 9.15 -8.70
C VAL A 242 -1.41 8.80 -9.18
N MET A 243 -0.94 9.43 -10.27
CA MET A 243 0.41 9.21 -10.79
C MET A 243 1.49 9.68 -9.81
N LYS A 244 1.28 10.78 -9.09
CA LYS A 244 2.21 11.23 -8.03
C LYS A 244 2.30 10.23 -6.88
N LEU A 245 1.20 9.60 -6.47
CA LEU A 245 1.20 8.53 -5.48
C LEU A 245 1.99 7.29 -5.97
N LEU A 246 1.92 6.98 -7.27
CA LEU A 246 2.59 5.83 -7.90
C LEU A 246 4.06 6.10 -8.29
N ALA A 247 4.63 7.26 -7.92
CA ALA A 247 6.04 7.53 -8.12
C ALA A 247 6.92 6.46 -7.47
N LYS A 248 7.97 6.01 -8.17
CA LYS A 248 8.82 4.90 -7.71
C LYS A 248 9.67 5.28 -6.50
N THR A 249 10.14 6.52 -6.48
CA THR A 249 10.92 7.09 -5.39
C THR A 249 9.96 7.71 -4.36
N ALA A 250 10.07 7.33 -3.09
CA ALA A 250 9.18 7.80 -2.03
C ALA A 250 9.23 9.33 -1.84
N GLU A 251 10.39 9.95 -2.12
CA GLU A 251 10.58 11.40 -2.06
C GLU A 251 9.80 12.16 -3.14
N ASP A 252 9.48 11.52 -4.27
CA ASP A 252 8.72 12.12 -5.37
C ASP A 252 7.19 11.96 -5.20
N ARG A 253 6.76 11.14 -4.22
CA ARG A 253 5.35 10.97 -3.83
C ARG A 253 4.87 12.14 -2.97
N TYR A 254 3.59 12.11 -2.62
CA TYR A 254 3.12 12.84 -1.44
C TYR A 254 3.86 12.37 -0.20
N GLN A 255 4.16 13.30 0.72
CA GLN A 255 4.87 13.00 1.96
C GLN A 255 3.89 12.67 3.10
N THR A 256 2.62 13.09 2.96
CA THR A 256 1.56 12.88 3.95
C THR A 256 0.24 12.51 3.29
N ALA A 257 -0.58 11.73 3.99
CA ALA A 257 -1.96 11.48 3.56
C ALA A 257 -2.81 12.75 3.61
N ALA A 258 -2.48 13.72 4.46
CA ALA A 258 -3.15 15.01 4.54
C ALA A 258 -2.92 15.86 3.28
N GLY A 259 -1.72 15.80 2.67
CA GLY A 259 -1.44 16.45 1.39
C GLY A 259 -2.30 15.86 0.26
N VAL A 260 -2.43 14.53 0.22
CA VAL A 260 -3.32 13.85 -0.74
C VAL A 260 -4.77 14.27 -0.53
N GLU A 261 -5.25 14.24 0.72
CA GLU A 261 -6.61 14.63 1.07
C GLU A 261 -6.93 16.06 0.64
N ALA A 262 -5.99 16.99 0.85
CA ALA A 262 -6.17 18.39 0.49
C ALA A 262 -6.35 18.59 -1.02
N ASP A 263 -5.54 17.92 -1.85
CA ASP A 263 -5.63 18.03 -3.31
C ASP A 263 -6.92 17.34 -3.85
N LEU A 264 -7.31 16.20 -3.27
CA LEU A 264 -8.57 15.53 -3.62
C LEU A 264 -9.80 16.38 -3.25
N ARG A 265 -9.79 17.06 -2.10
CA ARG A 265 -10.86 18.00 -1.73
C ARG A 265 -10.94 19.16 -2.70
N ARG A 266 -9.80 19.73 -3.09
CA ARG A 266 -9.75 20.80 -4.12
C ARG A 266 -10.39 20.34 -5.43
N CYS A 267 -10.14 19.07 -5.85
CA CYS A 267 -10.79 18.50 -7.03
C CYS A 267 -12.31 18.37 -6.85
N LEU A 268 -12.76 17.90 -5.69
CA LEU A 268 -14.19 17.75 -5.40
C LEU A 268 -14.90 19.09 -5.40
N ASP A 269 -14.38 20.08 -4.68
CA ASP A 269 -14.94 21.44 -4.58
C ASP A 269 -15.02 22.13 -5.95
N ALA A 270 -13.96 22.00 -6.77
CA ALA A 270 -13.93 22.55 -8.13
C ALA A 270 -14.96 21.85 -9.05
N GLY A 271 -15.08 20.51 -8.94
CA GLY A 271 -16.03 19.72 -9.71
C GLY A 271 -17.49 20.08 -9.38
N GLU A 272 -17.81 20.25 -8.10
CA GLU A 272 -19.14 20.62 -7.62
C GLU A 272 -19.49 22.08 -8.00
N ALA A 273 -18.54 23.02 -7.86
CA ALA A 273 -18.78 24.45 -8.12
C ALA A 273 -18.77 24.80 -9.62
N ARG A 274 -17.85 24.21 -10.40
CA ARG A 274 -17.59 24.67 -11.78
C ARG A 274 -17.81 23.60 -12.85
N ARG A 275 -18.13 22.37 -12.47
CA ARG A 275 -18.19 21.18 -13.35
C ARG A 275 -16.90 20.92 -14.14
N ARG A 276 -15.82 21.59 -13.77
CA ARG A 276 -14.50 21.47 -14.38
C ARG A 276 -13.42 21.58 -13.32
N ILE A 277 -12.41 20.71 -13.42
CA ILE A 277 -11.24 20.70 -12.54
C ILE A 277 -10.06 21.20 -13.38
N ASP A 278 -9.63 22.44 -13.12
CA ASP A 278 -8.47 23.03 -13.79
C ASP A 278 -7.17 22.53 -13.15
N ALA A 279 -6.07 22.53 -13.92
CA ALA A 279 -4.75 22.17 -13.43
C ALA A 279 -4.30 23.10 -12.28
N PHE A 280 -3.64 22.51 -11.28
CA PHE A 280 -3.07 23.23 -10.14
C PHE A 280 -1.78 22.53 -9.66
N PRO A 281 -0.88 23.23 -8.96
CA PRO A 281 0.29 22.63 -8.37
C PRO A 281 -0.10 21.61 -7.30
N LEU A 282 0.37 20.36 -7.44
CA LEU A 282 0.08 19.30 -6.51
C LEU A 282 0.98 19.35 -5.28
N GLY A 283 0.41 19.10 -4.10
CA GLY A 283 1.15 19.00 -2.85
C GLY A 283 1.50 20.35 -2.22
N GLU A 284 0.83 21.45 -2.57
CA GLU A 284 1.06 22.77 -1.93
C GLU A 284 0.87 22.71 -0.39
N ARG A 285 -0.03 21.85 0.07
CA ARG A 285 -0.33 21.63 1.50
C ARG A 285 0.32 20.35 2.06
N ASP A 286 1.18 19.70 1.30
CA ASP A 286 1.85 18.46 1.69
C ASP A 286 3.09 18.75 2.53
N ARG A 287 2.88 19.04 3.79
CA ARG A 287 3.95 19.34 4.76
C ARG A 287 4.02 18.24 5.80
N SER A 288 5.18 17.57 5.90
CA SER A 288 5.42 16.58 6.94
C SER A 288 5.78 17.29 8.25
N ASP A 289 5.07 16.93 9.33
CA ASP A 289 5.41 17.36 10.70
C ASP A 289 6.62 16.59 11.26
N ARG A 290 7.15 15.63 10.51
CA ARG A 290 8.28 14.79 10.90
C ARG A 290 9.49 15.08 10.04
N LEU A 291 10.65 15.14 10.67
CA LEU A 291 11.93 15.20 9.95
C LEU A 291 12.15 13.85 9.24
N LEU A 292 11.88 13.78 7.97
CA LEU A 292 12.23 12.65 7.11
C LEU A 292 13.61 12.96 6.51
N ILE A 293 14.62 12.21 6.93
CA ILE A 293 15.94 12.31 6.29
C ILE A 293 15.82 11.60 4.93
N PRO A 294 16.02 12.31 3.80
CA PRO A 294 15.94 11.68 2.48
C PRO A 294 16.97 10.56 2.35
N GLU A 295 16.55 9.40 1.81
CA GLU A 295 17.46 8.29 1.46
C GLU A 295 17.89 8.37 -0.02
N LYS A 296 17.45 9.40 -0.74
CA LYS A 296 17.90 9.71 -2.11
C LYS A 296 19.38 10.12 -2.07
N LEU A 297 20.19 9.54 -2.95
CA LEU A 297 21.57 9.91 -3.10
C LEU A 297 21.69 11.24 -3.83
N TYR A 298 22.09 12.29 -3.08
CA TYR A 298 22.37 13.59 -3.66
C TYR A 298 23.83 13.70 -4.05
N GLY A 299 24.11 14.36 -5.21
CA GLY A 299 25.46 14.62 -5.68
C GLY A 299 26.25 13.39 -6.18
N ARG A 300 25.59 12.25 -6.42
CA ARG A 300 26.19 11.01 -6.90
C ARG A 300 25.71 10.58 -8.29
N ALA A 301 25.12 11.49 -9.03
CA ALA A 301 24.55 11.18 -10.34
C ALA A 301 25.63 10.61 -11.30
N ARG A 302 26.85 11.20 -11.31
CA ARG A 302 27.93 10.77 -12.18
C ARG A 302 28.40 9.33 -11.89
N GLU A 303 28.52 8.99 -10.60
CA GLU A 303 28.92 7.65 -10.17
C GLU A 303 27.85 6.62 -10.54
N ILE A 304 26.59 6.96 -10.37
CA ILE A 304 25.45 6.10 -10.77
C ILE A 304 25.44 5.94 -12.28
N ASP A 305 25.53 7.00 -13.06
CA ASP A 305 25.55 6.96 -14.52
C ASP A 305 26.73 6.12 -15.05
N THR A 306 27.89 6.19 -14.39
CA THR A 306 29.06 5.36 -14.72
C THR A 306 28.75 3.88 -14.52
N LEU A 307 28.16 3.51 -13.39
CA LEU A 307 27.78 2.14 -13.11
C LEU A 307 26.73 1.61 -14.10
N LEU A 308 25.74 2.43 -14.43
CA LEU A 308 24.71 2.09 -15.41
C LEU A 308 25.28 1.88 -16.80
N ALA A 309 26.20 2.75 -17.24
CA ALA A 309 26.89 2.61 -18.53
C ALA A 309 27.74 1.33 -18.62
N VAL A 310 28.37 0.91 -17.51
CA VAL A 310 29.06 -0.39 -17.44
C VAL A 310 28.07 -1.54 -17.60
N PHE A 311 26.98 -1.48 -16.87
CA PHE A 311 25.93 -2.50 -16.95
C PHE A 311 25.35 -2.64 -18.36
N ASP A 312 25.04 -1.51 -19.03
CA ASP A 312 24.54 -1.51 -20.41
C ASP A 312 25.53 -2.15 -21.37
N ARG A 313 26.85 -1.93 -21.18
CA ARG A 313 27.90 -2.59 -22.00
C ARG A 313 27.95 -4.10 -21.76
N VAL A 314 27.85 -4.55 -20.50
CA VAL A 314 27.79 -5.98 -20.17
C VAL A 314 26.59 -6.65 -20.83
N VAL A 315 25.42 -6.00 -20.78
CA VAL A 315 24.19 -6.50 -21.44
C VAL A 315 24.36 -6.55 -22.96
N ALA A 316 24.94 -5.51 -23.56
CA ALA A 316 25.12 -5.43 -25.03
C ALA A 316 26.16 -6.41 -25.57
N ASN A 317 27.25 -6.63 -24.83
CA ASN A 317 28.41 -7.40 -25.31
C ASN A 317 28.44 -8.84 -24.78
N GLY A 318 27.66 -9.17 -23.74
CA GLY A 318 27.69 -10.48 -23.08
C GLY A 318 29.00 -10.81 -22.36
N THR A 319 29.86 -9.80 -22.11
CA THR A 319 31.16 -9.98 -21.45
C THR A 319 31.15 -9.36 -20.05
N PRO A 320 31.62 -10.08 -19.02
CA PRO A 320 31.65 -9.54 -17.67
C PRO A 320 32.63 -8.37 -17.54
N GLU A 321 32.26 -7.33 -16.81
CA GLU A 321 33.11 -6.20 -16.44
C GLU A 321 33.24 -6.10 -14.93
N LEU A 322 34.46 -5.79 -14.45
CA LEU A 322 34.72 -5.54 -13.03
C LEU A 322 34.73 -4.03 -12.73
N VAL A 323 33.91 -3.61 -11.78
CA VAL A 323 33.88 -2.22 -11.31
C VAL A 323 34.34 -2.16 -9.85
N LEU A 324 35.37 -1.36 -9.59
CA LEU A 324 35.86 -1.11 -8.23
C LEU A 324 35.33 0.22 -7.70
N VAL A 325 34.50 0.17 -6.64
CA VAL A 325 34.00 1.35 -5.95
C VAL A 325 34.84 1.59 -4.68
N SER A 326 35.71 2.61 -4.69
CA SER A 326 36.62 2.92 -3.60
C SER A 326 36.28 4.25 -2.92
N GLY A 327 36.69 4.39 -1.66
CA GLY A 327 36.50 5.62 -0.87
C GLY A 327 36.48 5.36 0.63
N TYR A 328 36.47 6.42 1.45
CA TYR A 328 36.47 6.30 2.90
C TYR A 328 35.23 5.58 3.45
N SER A 329 35.35 5.00 4.65
CA SER A 329 34.23 4.39 5.36
C SER A 329 33.10 5.42 5.58
N GLY A 330 31.85 5.02 5.39
CA GLY A 330 30.69 5.90 5.58
C GLY A 330 30.38 6.84 4.41
N ILE A 331 31.19 6.94 3.34
CA ILE A 331 30.97 7.86 2.20
C ILE A 331 29.79 7.46 1.28
N GLY A 332 29.13 6.33 1.55
CA GLY A 332 27.98 5.90 0.78
C GLY A 332 28.30 4.96 -0.40
N LYS A 333 29.44 4.25 -0.41
CA LYS A 333 29.80 3.29 -1.48
C LYS A 333 28.74 2.23 -1.72
N SER A 334 28.28 1.57 -0.66
CA SER A 334 27.22 0.56 -0.75
C SER A 334 25.93 1.14 -1.33
N SER A 335 25.57 2.36 -0.93
CA SER A 335 24.36 3.02 -1.42
C SER A 335 24.42 3.33 -2.93
N VAL A 336 25.61 3.64 -3.47
CA VAL A 336 25.80 3.83 -4.91
C VAL A 336 25.67 2.50 -5.66
N VAL A 337 26.26 1.43 -5.11
CA VAL A 337 26.14 0.08 -5.71
C VAL A 337 24.69 -0.43 -5.65
N ASP A 338 23.99 -0.16 -4.55
CA ASP A 338 22.58 -0.56 -4.38
C ASP A 338 21.64 0.14 -5.39
N GLU A 339 22.03 1.29 -5.98
CA GLU A 339 21.25 1.93 -7.06
C GLU A 339 21.21 1.07 -8.34
N LEU A 340 22.20 0.20 -8.58
CA LEU A 340 22.15 -0.77 -9.70
C LEU A 340 20.96 -1.73 -9.59
N HIS A 341 20.51 -2.09 -8.40
CA HIS A 341 19.35 -2.99 -8.24
C HIS A 341 18.06 -2.43 -8.88
N LYS A 342 17.94 -1.11 -9.00
CA LYS A 342 16.81 -0.47 -9.70
C LYS A 342 16.80 -0.80 -11.20
N VAL A 343 17.96 -1.02 -11.78
CA VAL A 343 18.13 -1.27 -13.22
C VAL A 343 18.18 -2.77 -13.50
N LEU A 344 18.82 -3.55 -12.61
CA LEU A 344 18.84 -5.01 -12.69
C LEU A 344 17.44 -5.62 -12.70
N GLY A 345 16.49 -5.01 -11.97
CA GLY A 345 15.07 -5.38 -12.05
C GLY A 345 14.45 -5.26 -13.45
N LYS A 346 15.05 -4.51 -14.38
CA LYS A 346 14.57 -4.38 -15.77
C LYS A 346 14.94 -5.57 -16.66
N TYR A 347 15.97 -6.33 -16.29
CA TYR A 347 16.60 -7.29 -17.22
C TYR A 347 16.49 -8.76 -16.82
N SER A 348 15.79 -9.12 -15.75
CA SER A 348 15.70 -10.52 -15.24
C SER A 348 17.07 -11.22 -15.13
N VAL A 349 18.11 -10.50 -14.73
CA VAL A 349 19.47 -11.03 -14.64
C VAL A 349 19.78 -11.36 -13.19
N ASP A 350 20.22 -12.59 -12.95
CA ASP A 350 20.87 -12.99 -11.69
C ASP A 350 22.21 -12.26 -11.56
N ALA A 351 22.21 -11.14 -10.86
CA ALA A 351 23.42 -10.44 -10.52
C ALA A 351 23.80 -10.75 -9.06
N SER A 352 24.80 -11.59 -8.90
CA SER A 352 25.47 -11.78 -7.60
C SER A 352 26.40 -10.58 -7.34
N VAL A 353 26.11 -9.82 -6.29
CA VAL A 353 27.02 -8.78 -5.78
C VAL A 353 27.80 -9.38 -4.60
N GLU A 354 29.06 -9.75 -4.82
CA GLU A 354 29.96 -10.11 -3.72
C GLU A 354 30.47 -8.83 -3.03
N LYS A 355 30.18 -8.72 -1.74
CA LYS A 355 30.81 -7.71 -0.86
C LYS A 355 32.13 -8.29 -0.37
N ALA A 356 33.24 -7.75 -0.85
CA ALA A 356 34.54 -7.99 -0.20
C ALA A 356 34.54 -7.28 1.18
N ALA A 357 34.95 -8.01 2.22
CA ALA A 357 35.03 -7.56 3.60
C ALA A 357 36.12 -6.49 3.82
#